data_4df1414a1ab34782b8f488ccc479ecc0
#
_entry.id   4df1414a1ab34782b8f488ccc479ecc0
#
_cell.length_a   1.000
_cell.length_b   1.000
_cell.length_c   1.000
_cell.angle_alpha   90.00
_cell.angle_beta   90.00
_cell.angle_gamma   90.00
#
_symmetry.space_group_name_H-M   'P 1'
#
loop_
_entity.id
_entity.type
_entity.pdbx_description
1 polymer ?
#
loop_
_entity_poly.entity_id
_entity_poly.type
_entity_poly.pdbx_seq_one_letter_code
_entity_poly.pdbx_strand_id
1 'polypeptide(L)'
;RHMGMVFQHFNLFNNLTVKDNIMLGPVKQKLMTKEEAEAEAMRLLKLVNLEEKADAYPAQLSGGQKQRIAIVRSLAMKPRVMLFDEPTSALDPEMVGEVLELMKKLADDGMTMVVVTHEMGFAREVATRVVFMDEGIIMEENTPQEIFNNPQNERLKSFLAKVL
;
A
#
# COMPACT_ATOMS: atom_id res chain seq x y z
N ARG A 1 -14.58 9.28 0.05
CA ARG A 1 -13.93 9.95 1.21
C ARG A 1 -13.47 8.99 2.31
N HIS A 2 -13.97 7.76 2.37
CA HIS A 2 -13.67 6.83 3.47
C HIS A 2 -12.64 5.76 3.11
N MET A 3 -12.36 5.57 1.84
CA MET A 3 -11.41 4.57 1.35
C MET A 3 -10.34 5.22 0.49
N GLY A 4 -9.08 4.86 0.75
CA GLY A 4 -7.95 5.11 -0.12
C GLY A 4 -7.66 3.87 -0.96
N MET A 5 -7.11 4.01 -2.16
CA MET A 5 -6.72 2.89 -2.99
C MET A 5 -5.33 3.13 -3.57
N VAL A 6 -4.51 2.09 -3.51
CA VAL A 6 -3.17 2.02 -4.06
C VAL A 6 -3.15 0.88 -5.07
N PHE A 7 -2.76 1.18 -6.29
CA PHE A 7 -2.73 0.24 -7.40
C PHE A 7 -1.31 -0.30 -7.62
N GLN A 8 -1.20 -1.39 -8.37
CA GLN A 8 0.04 -1.95 -8.88
C GLN A 8 0.86 -0.90 -9.65
N HIS A 9 0.20 -0.08 -10.48
CA HIS A 9 0.81 1.08 -11.12
C HIS A 9 0.64 2.31 -10.24
N PHE A 10 1.70 3.06 -10.04
CA PHE A 10 1.81 4.16 -9.07
C PHE A 10 0.79 5.29 -9.29
N ASN A 11 0.35 5.48 -10.54
CA ASN A 11 -0.65 6.48 -10.96
C ASN A 11 -0.36 7.91 -10.47
N LEU A 12 0.93 8.29 -10.39
CA LEU A 12 1.34 9.64 -10.06
C LEU A 12 1.11 10.57 -11.26
N PHE A 13 0.77 11.82 -10.97
CA PHE A 13 0.67 12.87 -11.98
C PHE A 13 2.07 13.32 -12.39
N ASN A 14 2.50 12.96 -13.59
CA ASN A 14 3.88 13.19 -14.06
C ASN A 14 4.24 14.67 -14.23
N ASN A 15 3.25 15.54 -14.38
CA ASN A 15 3.40 16.98 -14.53
C ASN A 15 3.34 17.77 -13.21
N LEU A 16 3.24 17.06 -12.09
CA LEU A 16 3.25 17.63 -10.75
C LEU A 16 4.47 17.15 -9.98
N THR A 17 4.96 17.98 -9.07
CA THR A 17 5.99 17.57 -8.11
C THR A 17 5.46 16.48 -7.17
N VAL A 18 6.32 15.83 -6.44
CA VAL A 18 5.96 14.86 -5.40
C VAL A 18 5.04 15.50 -4.35
N LYS A 19 5.42 16.67 -3.85
CA LYS A 19 4.64 17.44 -2.90
C LYS A 19 3.24 17.80 -3.46
N ASP A 20 3.19 18.29 -4.69
CA ASP A 20 1.93 18.65 -5.34
C ASP A 20 1.02 17.45 -5.59
N ASN A 21 1.61 16.27 -5.91
CA ASN A 21 0.85 15.02 -6.02
C ASN A 21 0.12 14.67 -4.72
N ILE A 22 0.77 14.88 -3.56
CA ILE A 22 0.19 14.59 -2.25
C ILE A 22 -0.86 15.64 -1.89
N MET A 23 -0.60 16.92 -2.15
CA MET A 23 -1.47 18.05 -1.80
C MET A 23 -2.75 18.12 -2.64
N LEU A 24 -2.70 17.65 -3.89
CA LEU A 24 -3.77 17.85 -4.88
C LEU A 24 -5.14 17.41 -4.38
N GLY A 25 -5.24 16.20 -3.83
CA GLY A 25 -6.49 15.62 -3.34
C GLY A 25 -7.11 16.43 -2.20
N PRO A 26 -6.39 16.61 -1.08
CA PRO A 26 -6.86 17.37 0.07
C PRO A 26 -7.30 18.81 -0.27
N VAL A 27 -6.54 19.51 -1.09
CA VAL A 27 -6.88 20.91 -1.50
C VAL A 27 -8.10 20.93 -2.42
N LYS A 28 -8.13 20.10 -3.48
CA LYS A 28 -9.27 20.03 -4.41
C LYS A 28 -10.57 19.64 -3.73
N GLN A 29 -10.52 18.75 -2.76
CA GLN A 29 -11.68 18.29 -1.99
C GLN A 29 -12.04 19.26 -0.84
N LYS A 30 -11.31 20.37 -0.68
CA LYS A 30 -11.48 21.35 0.41
C LYS A 30 -11.45 20.73 1.81
N LEU A 31 -10.59 19.70 1.98
CA LEU A 31 -10.34 19.06 3.27
C LEU A 31 -9.31 19.83 4.09
N MET A 32 -8.41 20.53 3.38
CA MET A 32 -7.31 21.30 3.95
C MET A 32 -7.11 22.58 3.15
N THR A 33 -6.62 23.63 3.80
CA THR A 33 -6.05 24.80 3.11
C THR A 33 -4.76 24.36 2.39
N LYS A 34 -4.21 25.24 1.55
CA LYS A 34 -2.95 24.94 0.86
C LYS A 34 -1.79 24.79 1.85
N GLU A 35 -1.74 25.64 2.85
CA GLU A 35 -0.72 25.63 3.91
C GLU A 35 -0.81 24.37 4.78
N GLU A 36 -2.02 23.97 5.16
CA GLU A 36 -2.26 22.72 5.90
C GLU A 36 -1.87 21.49 5.07
N ALA A 37 -2.21 21.47 3.78
CA ALA A 37 -1.87 20.37 2.88
C ALA A 37 -0.36 20.28 2.64
N GLU A 38 0.35 21.41 2.57
CA GLU A 38 1.81 21.43 2.45
C GLU A 38 2.48 20.88 3.71
N ALA A 39 2.05 21.31 4.89
CA ALA A 39 2.56 20.79 6.17
C ALA A 39 2.31 19.26 6.28
N GLU A 40 1.12 18.79 5.91
CA GLU A 40 0.78 17.37 5.91
C GLU A 40 1.58 16.59 4.87
N ALA A 41 1.79 17.13 3.66
CA ALA A 41 2.62 16.50 2.64
C ALA A 41 4.06 16.31 3.13
N MET A 42 4.64 17.32 3.76
CA MET A 42 6.00 17.21 4.32
C MET A 42 6.08 16.21 5.48
N ARG A 43 5.06 16.17 6.35
CA ARG A 43 4.96 15.14 7.40
C ARG A 43 4.91 13.72 6.84
N LEU A 44 4.12 13.51 5.77
CA LEU A 44 3.98 12.22 5.10
C LEU A 44 5.25 11.83 4.35
N LEU A 45 5.94 12.80 3.71
CA LEU A 45 7.24 12.54 3.08
C LEU A 45 8.29 12.12 4.09
N LYS A 46 8.28 12.72 5.29
CA LYS A 46 9.15 12.30 6.40
C LYS A 46 8.85 10.87 6.86
N LEU A 47 7.57 10.47 6.89
CA LEU A 47 7.18 9.10 7.24
C LEU A 47 7.83 8.04 6.33
N VAL A 48 8.09 8.40 5.06
CA VAL A 48 8.66 7.50 4.05
C VAL A 48 10.12 7.84 3.69
N ASN A 49 10.78 8.73 4.44
CA ASN A 49 12.16 9.19 4.23
C ASN A 49 12.42 9.74 2.82
N LEU A 50 11.53 10.61 2.34
CA LEU A 50 11.60 11.21 1.01
C LEU A 50 11.39 12.74 1.03
N GLU A 51 11.71 13.42 2.14
CA GLU A 51 11.57 14.88 2.26
C GLU A 51 12.36 15.62 1.19
N GLU A 52 13.58 15.15 0.90
CA GLU A 52 14.48 15.75 -0.10
C GLU A 52 13.95 15.61 -1.54
N LYS A 53 12.92 14.77 -1.74
CA LYS A 53 12.25 14.58 -3.03
C LYS A 53 10.98 15.42 -3.20
N ALA A 54 10.65 16.29 -2.24
CA ALA A 54 9.40 17.07 -2.27
C ALA A 54 9.17 17.82 -3.58
N ASP A 55 10.22 18.43 -4.12
CA ASP A 55 10.19 19.23 -5.35
C ASP A 55 10.61 18.44 -6.61
N ALA A 56 10.92 17.15 -6.47
CA ALA A 56 11.21 16.26 -7.59
C ALA A 56 9.94 15.88 -8.36
N TYR A 57 10.11 15.50 -9.63
CA TYR A 57 9.04 14.95 -10.46
C TYR A 57 9.07 13.42 -10.46
N PRO A 58 7.93 12.73 -10.71
CA PRO A 58 7.87 11.27 -10.72
C PRO A 58 8.91 10.59 -11.62
N ALA A 59 9.29 11.20 -12.74
CA ALA A 59 10.32 10.66 -13.65
C ALA A 59 11.71 10.54 -12.99
N GLN A 60 11.98 11.27 -11.91
CA GLN A 60 13.27 11.31 -11.20
C GLN A 60 13.33 10.29 -10.03
N LEU A 61 12.31 9.43 -9.88
CA LEU A 61 12.15 8.53 -8.76
C LEU A 61 12.28 7.07 -9.17
N SER A 62 12.79 6.23 -8.25
CA SER A 62 12.74 4.78 -8.39
C SER A 62 11.29 4.25 -8.27
N GLY A 63 11.06 2.99 -8.68
CA GLY A 63 9.76 2.33 -8.53
C GLY A 63 9.27 2.31 -7.08
N GLY A 64 10.13 1.90 -6.15
CA GLY A 64 9.82 1.86 -4.72
C GLY A 64 9.51 3.24 -4.13
N GLN A 65 10.24 4.29 -4.55
CA GLN A 65 9.94 5.67 -4.16
C GLN A 65 8.57 6.11 -4.68
N LYS A 66 8.25 5.85 -5.96
CA LYS A 66 6.94 6.14 -6.54
C LYS A 66 5.80 5.46 -5.78
N GLN A 67 6.00 4.19 -5.41
CA GLN A 67 4.98 3.44 -4.69
C GLN A 67 4.76 3.99 -3.27
N ARG A 68 5.83 4.29 -2.54
CA ARG A 68 5.71 4.93 -1.22
C ARG A 68 5.00 6.29 -1.30
N ILE A 69 5.26 7.07 -2.34
CA ILE A 69 4.55 8.34 -2.58
C ILE A 69 3.07 8.08 -2.92
N ALA A 70 2.74 7.07 -3.71
CA ALA A 70 1.35 6.71 -4.01
C ALA A 70 0.58 6.32 -2.73
N ILE A 71 1.23 5.60 -1.81
CA ILE A 71 0.67 5.26 -0.50
C ILE A 71 0.40 6.52 0.33
N VAL A 72 1.40 7.40 0.52
CA VAL A 72 1.23 8.60 1.34
C VAL A 72 0.29 9.62 0.70
N ARG A 73 0.20 9.68 -0.62
CA ARG A 73 -0.82 10.45 -1.33
C ARG A 73 -2.24 10.00 -0.96
N SER A 74 -2.46 8.69 -0.88
CA SER A 74 -3.74 8.14 -0.43
C SER A 74 -4.00 8.45 1.04
N LEU A 75 -2.98 8.36 1.90
CA LEU A 75 -3.05 8.68 3.34
C LEU A 75 -3.38 10.16 3.59
N ALA A 76 -2.92 11.08 2.73
CA ALA A 76 -3.22 12.52 2.84
C ALA A 76 -4.72 12.82 2.80
N MET A 77 -5.53 11.93 2.22
CA MET A 77 -6.99 12.03 2.21
C MET A 77 -7.64 11.58 3.54
N LYS A 78 -6.84 11.16 4.52
CA LYS A 78 -7.28 10.64 5.83
C LYS A 78 -8.37 9.55 5.70
N PRO A 79 -8.11 8.48 4.94
CA PRO A 79 -9.06 7.41 4.74
C PRO A 79 -9.25 6.59 6.03
N ARG A 80 -10.41 5.94 6.17
CA ARG A 80 -10.68 4.97 7.25
C ARG A 80 -10.21 3.57 6.90
N VAL A 81 -10.09 3.28 5.60
CA VAL A 81 -9.66 1.99 5.05
C VAL A 81 -8.74 2.25 3.86
N MET A 82 -7.65 1.51 3.78
CA MET A 82 -6.76 1.49 2.61
C MET A 82 -6.92 0.17 1.85
N LEU A 83 -7.10 0.28 0.54
CA LEU A 83 -7.13 -0.87 -0.37
C LEU A 83 -5.81 -0.90 -1.14
N PHE A 84 -5.16 -2.05 -1.17
CA PHE A 84 -3.92 -2.28 -1.91
C PHE A 84 -4.15 -3.39 -2.93
N ASP A 85 -3.90 -3.08 -4.20
CA ASP A 85 -4.01 -4.03 -5.30
C ASP A 85 -2.60 -4.33 -5.82
N GLU A 86 -2.04 -5.44 -5.35
CA GLU A 86 -0.68 -5.91 -5.67
C GLU A 86 0.40 -4.80 -5.59
N PRO A 87 0.59 -4.16 -4.44
CA PRO A 87 1.40 -2.93 -4.33
C PRO A 87 2.89 -3.14 -4.64
N THR A 88 3.38 -4.38 -4.70
CA THR A 88 4.79 -4.72 -4.93
C THR A 88 5.07 -5.36 -6.29
N SER A 89 4.05 -5.77 -7.03
CA SER A 89 4.21 -6.58 -8.25
C SER A 89 4.91 -5.86 -9.42
N ALA A 90 4.92 -4.52 -9.42
CA ALA A 90 5.62 -3.70 -10.41
C ALA A 90 7.02 -3.22 -9.94
N LEU A 91 7.53 -3.77 -8.84
CA LEU A 91 8.79 -3.36 -8.23
C LEU A 91 9.89 -4.39 -8.46
N ASP A 92 11.13 -3.89 -8.55
CA ASP A 92 12.31 -4.74 -8.45
C ASP A 92 12.41 -5.34 -7.02
N PRO A 93 12.89 -6.58 -6.86
CA PRO A 93 12.99 -7.25 -5.56
C PRO A 93 13.67 -6.43 -4.45
N GLU A 94 14.67 -5.63 -4.81
CA GLU A 94 15.41 -4.77 -3.87
C GLU A 94 14.53 -3.68 -3.25
N MET A 95 13.43 -3.30 -3.92
CA MET A 95 12.55 -2.20 -3.52
C MET A 95 11.30 -2.69 -2.78
N VAL A 96 11.00 -3.98 -2.84
CA VAL A 96 9.80 -4.59 -2.22
C VAL A 96 9.82 -4.40 -0.71
N GLY A 97 10.96 -4.65 -0.06
CA GLY A 97 11.09 -4.58 1.38
C GLY A 97 10.67 -3.24 1.97
N GLU A 98 11.09 -2.13 1.37
CA GLU A 98 10.76 -0.77 1.87
C GLU A 98 9.26 -0.47 1.82
N VAL A 99 8.55 -1.00 0.81
CA VAL A 99 7.09 -0.83 0.68
C VAL A 99 6.36 -1.70 1.69
N LEU A 100 6.79 -2.95 1.89
CA LEU A 100 6.20 -3.85 2.88
C LEU A 100 6.40 -3.34 4.31
N GLU A 101 7.59 -2.81 4.64
CA GLU A 101 7.86 -2.20 5.94
C GLU A 101 6.96 -0.97 6.21
N LEU A 102 6.73 -0.13 5.20
CA LEU A 102 5.78 0.97 5.32
C LEU A 102 4.36 0.44 5.60
N MET A 103 3.91 -0.59 4.87
CA MET A 103 2.59 -1.17 5.07
C MET A 103 2.45 -1.83 6.45
N LYS A 104 3.51 -2.51 6.93
CA LYS A 104 3.57 -3.06 8.29
C LYS A 104 3.41 -1.97 9.35
N LYS A 105 4.16 -0.88 9.21
CA LYS A 105 4.03 0.28 10.11
C LYS A 105 2.61 0.85 10.12
N LEU A 106 1.95 0.94 8.98
CA LEU A 106 0.55 1.39 8.91
C LEU A 106 -0.41 0.42 9.63
N ALA A 107 -0.15 -0.90 9.55
CA ALA A 107 -0.93 -1.89 10.29
C ALA A 107 -0.74 -1.74 11.81
N ASP A 108 0.50 -1.58 12.26
CA ASP A 108 0.86 -1.37 13.67
C ASP A 108 0.23 -0.07 14.23
N ASP A 109 0.14 0.97 13.39
CA ASP A 109 -0.55 2.23 13.72
C ASP A 109 -2.10 2.11 13.69
N GLY A 110 -2.64 0.92 13.45
CA GLY A 110 -4.08 0.62 13.50
C GLY A 110 -4.85 0.95 12.23
N MET A 111 -4.17 1.15 11.08
CA MET A 111 -4.84 1.37 9.80
C MET A 111 -5.55 0.09 9.34
N THR A 112 -6.85 0.19 9.10
CA THR A 112 -7.58 -0.90 8.45
C THR A 112 -7.19 -1.01 6.99
N MET A 113 -6.72 -2.20 6.58
CA MET A 113 -6.25 -2.44 5.22
C MET A 113 -6.87 -3.71 4.63
N VAL A 114 -7.19 -3.66 3.34
CA VAL A 114 -7.46 -4.83 2.50
C VAL A 114 -6.36 -4.91 1.46
N VAL A 115 -5.63 -6.02 1.43
CA VAL A 115 -4.43 -6.16 0.60
C VAL A 115 -4.56 -7.38 -0.29
N VAL A 116 -4.53 -7.19 -1.60
CA VAL A 116 -4.30 -8.25 -2.58
C VAL A 116 -2.78 -8.35 -2.76
N THR A 117 -2.21 -9.50 -2.49
CA THR A 117 -0.76 -9.68 -2.52
C THR A 117 -0.37 -11.13 -2.80
N HIS A 118 0.81 -11.32 -3.38
CA HIS A 118 1.52 -12.58 -3.49
C HIS A 118 2.70 -12.68 -2.50
N GLU A 119 2.87 -11.69 -1.63
CA GLU A 119 3.90 -11.67 -0.59
C GLU A 119 3.42 -12.49 0.63
N MET A 120 3.61 -13.81 0.58
CA MET A 120 3.09 -14.72 1.60
C MET A 120 3.71 -14.49 2.97
N GLY A 121 4.99 -14.09 3.03
CA GLY A 121 5.66 -13.72 4.28
C GLY A 121 5.00 -12.53 4.95
N PHE A 122 4.70 -11.49 4.19
CA PHE A 122 3.99 -10.30 4.68
C PHE A 122 2.58 -10.65 5.16
N ALA A 123 1.81 -11.41 4.35
CA ALA A 123 0.47 -11.83 4.73
C ALA A 123 0.47 -12.66 6.03
N ARG A 124 1.43 -13.56 6.21
CA ARG A 124 1.59 -14.38 7.42
C ARG A 124 1.88 -13.54 8.66
N GLU A 125 2.70 -12.50 8.53
CA GLU A 125 3.16 -11.67 9.65
C GLU A 125 2.15 -10.61 10.05
N VAL A 126 1.51 -9.95 9.08
CA VAL A 126 0.77 -8.70 9.29
C VAL A 126 -0.75 -8.89 9.29
N ALA A 127 -1.26 -9.88 8.54
CA ALA A 127 -2.70 -10.04 8.41
C ALA A 127 -3.34 -10.52 9.72
N THR A 128 -4.52 -10.01 10.01
CA THR A 128 -5.40 -10.54 11.07
C THR A 128 -6.36 -11.59 10.52
N ARG A 129 -6.61 -11.55 9.21
CA ARG A 129 -7.48 -12.46 8.47
C ARG A 129 -6.95 -12.63 7.05
N VAL A 130 -6.92 -13.85 6.56
CA VAL A 130 -6.51 -14.18 5.19
C VAL A 130 -7.67 -14.84 4.45
N VAL A 131 -7.89 -14.42 3.22
CA VAL A 131 -8.91 -14.94 2.32
C VAL A 131 -8.20 -15.49 1.09
N PHE A 132 -8.37 -16.79 0.82
CA PHE A 132 -7.91 -17.40 -0.42
C PHE A 132 -9.04 -17.44 -1.43
N MET A 133 -8.80 -16.84 -2.60
CA MET A 133 -9.76 -16.79 -3.70
C MET A 133 -9.22 -17.52 -4.93
N ASP A 134 -10.07 -18.28 -5.58
CA ASP A 134 -9.79 -18.91 -6.88
C ASP A 134 -11.08 -18.97 -7.71
N GLU A 135 -11.00 -18.90 -9.02
CA GLU A 135 -12.14 -18.91 -9.94
C GLU A 135 -13.27 -17.91 -9.57
N GLY A 136 -12.90 -16.78 -8.97
CA GLY A 136 -13.86 -15.71 -8.60
C GLY A 136 -14.67 -15.98 -7.32
N ILE A 137 -14.36 -17.05 -6.58
CA ILE A 137 -15.04 -17.39 -5.32
C ILE A 137 -14.06 -17.49 -4.16
N ILE A 138 -14.55 -17.29 -2.93
CA ILE A 138 -13.78 -17.52 -1.72
C ILE A 138 -13.72 -19.02 -1.47
N MET A 139 -12.52 -19.59 -1.51
CA MET A 139 -12.26 -21.01 -1.29
C MET A 139 -12.02 -21.32 0.19
N GLU A 140 -11.31 -20.44 0.89
CA GLU A 140 -11.05 -20.57 2.32
C GLU A 140 -10.78 -19.21 2.93
N GLU A 141 -11.22 -19.02 4.19
CA GLU A 141 -10.99 -17.82 4.96
C GLU A 141 -10.70 -18.20 6.41
N ASN A 142 -9.57 -17.73 6.96
CA ASN A 142 -9.19 -18.02 8.34
C ASN A 142 -8.11 -17.04 8.85
N THR A 143 -7.61 -17.27 10.07
CA THR A 143 -6.41 -16.61 10.58
C THR A 143 -5.18 -17.00 9.76
N PRO A 144 -4.11 -16.19 9.74
CA PRO A 144 -2.86 -16.56 9.06
C PRO A 144 -2.32 -17.91 9.51
N GLN A 145 -2.37 -18.23 10.81
CA GLN A 145 -1.89 -19.49 11.36
C GLN A 145 -2.59 -20.68 10.71
N GLU A 146 -3.92 -20.64 10.60
CA GLU A 146 -4.69 -21.74 10.01
C GLU A 146 -4.46 -21.82 8.50
N ILE A 147 -4.53 -20.71 7.77
CA ILE A 147 -4.32 -20.68 6.32
C ILE A 147 -2.95 -21.24 5.92
N PHE A 148 -1.89 -20.85 6.64
CA PHE A 148 -0.52 -21.21 6.24
C PHE A 148 -0.02 -22.53 6.85
N ASN A 149 -0.54 -22.95 8.00
CA ASN A 149 -0.05 -24.15 8.69
C ASN A 149 -1.03 -25.32 8.65
N ASN A 150 -2.31 -25.08 8.49
CA ASN A 150 -3.37 -26.08 8.52
C ASN A 150 -4.46 -25.84 7.47
N PRO A 151 -4.10 -25.58 6.18
CA PRO A 151 -5.08 -25.32 5.13
C PRO A 151 -6.02 -26.52 4.95
N GLN A 152 -7.32 -26.26 4.82
CA GLN A 152 -8.33 -27.31 4.65
C GLN A 152 -8.65 -27.55 3.18
N ASN A 153 -8.64 -26.50 2.36
CA ASN A 153 -8.97 -26.59 0.94
C ASN A 153 -7.80 -27.18 0.12
N GLU A 154 -8.05 -28.20 -0.68
CA GLU A 154 -7.03 -28.89 -1.49
C GLU A 154 -6.37 -27.95 -2.52
N ARG A 155 -7.13 -27.01 -3.07
CA ARG A 155 -6.59 -26.03 -4.02
C ARG A 155 -5.63 -25.07 -3.33
N LEU A 156 -5.95 -24.64 -2.10
CA LEU A 156 -5.06 -23.83 -1.25
C LEU A 156 -3.78 -24.60 -0.90
N LYS A 157 -3.88 -25.88 -0.50
CA LYS A 157 -2.71 -26.74 -0.24
C LYS A 157 -1.78 -26.79 -1.45
N SER A 158 -2.36 -27.04 -2.64
CA SER A 158 -1.60 -27.09 -3.90
C SER A 158 -0.95 -25.75 -4.26
N PHE A 159 -1.59 -24.63 -3.93
CA PHE A 159 -1.06 -23.29 -4.15
C PHE A 159 0.12 -23.02 -3.20
N LEU A 160 -0.06 -23.24 -1.89
CA LEU A 160 0.98 -22.98 -0.89
C LEU A 160 2.22 -23.84 -1.12
N ALA A 161 2.06 -25.09 -1.54
CA ALA A 161 3.19 -25.98 -1.87
C ALA A 161 4.06 -25.51 -3.06
N LYS A 162 3.57 -24.54 -3.84
CA LYS A 162 4.32 -23.96 -4.97
C LYS A 162 4.99 -22.62 -4.65
N VAL A 163 4.47 -21.90 -3.64
CA VAL A 163 4.91 -20.53 -3.34
C VAL A 163 5.67 -20.40 -2.02
N LEU A 164 5.63 -21.43 -1.17
CA LEU A 164 6.42 -21.57 0.05
C LEU A 164 7.50 -22.61 -0.12
#